data_7f5852db1eb771d52708dbce3ffab231
#
_entry.id   7f5852db1eb771d52708dbce3ffab231
#
_cell.length_a   1.000
_cell.length_b   1.000
_cell.length_c   1.000
_cell.angle_alpha   90.00
_cell.angle_beta   90.00
_cell.angle_gamma   90.00
#
_symmetry.space_group_name_H-M   'P 1'
#
loop_
_entity.id
_entity.type
_entity.pdbx_description
1 polymer ?
#
loop_
_entity_poly.entity_id
_entity_poly.type
_entity_poly.pdbx_seq_one_letter_code
_entity_poly.pdbx_strand_id
1 'polypeptide(L)'
;PYLAVIDSIQTIYFASLTSAPGSVAQVRECTSALMQVAKRENITLLIVGHVTKDGALAGPRVLEHLVDTVLYFEGDRFASHRLLRSMKNRFGATHEIGVFEMVANGLKEILNPSELFLGSRDEYSSGTSTVVSMEGTRPIVVEIQALVSPASHGAPRRSTTGIDGSSCLLYTSDAADDW
;
A
#
# COMPACT_ATOMS: atom_id res chain seq x y z
N PRO A 1 -18.12 18.51 -17.15
CA PRO A 1 -18.01 17.10 -16.82
C PRO A 1 -18.31 16.89 -15.34
N TYR A 2 -18.86 15.72 -14.98
CA TYR A 2 -19.06 15.35 -13.57
C TYR A 2 -17.79 14.79 -12.92
N LEU A 3 -16.86 14.29 -13.75
CA LEU A 3 -15.59 13.69 -13.36
C LEU A 3 -14.48 14.16 -14.30
N ALA A 4 -13.34 14.49 -13.74
CA ALA A 4 -12.11 14.76 -14.48
C ALA A 4 -10.98 13.91 -13.92
N VAL A 5 -10.15 13.36 -14.79
CA VAL A 5 -8.95 12.57 -14.42
C VAL A 5 -7.72 13.27 -14.96
N ILE A 6 -6.75 13.49 -14.12
CA ILE A 6 -5.45 14.08 -14.46
C ILE A 6 -4.37 13.02 -14.28
N ASP A 7 -3.83 12.50 -15.37
CA ASP A 7 -2.71 11.54 -15.38
C ASP A 7 -1.57 12.10 -16.23
N SER A 8 -0.54 12.60 -15.59
CA SER A 8 -0.24 12.75 -14.16
C SER A 8 -0.08 14.24 -13.82
N ILE A 9 -0.22 14.55 -12.54
CA ILE A 9 -0.05 15.94 -12.07
C ILE A 9 1.36 16.47 -12.32
N GLN A 10 2.38 15.62 -12.41
CA GLN A 10 3.76 16.00 -12.68
C GLN A 10 3.98 16.54 -14.09
N THR A 11 3.09 16.26 -15.03
CA THR A 11 3.19 16.75 -16.41
C THR A 11 2.54 18.12 -16.62
N ILE A 12 1.74 18.58 -15.66
CA ILE A 12 1.07 19.88 -15.70
C ILE A 12 1.96 20.94 -15.05
N TYR A 13 2.03 22.10 -15.66
CA TYR A 13 2.81 23.22 -15.15
C TYR A 13 2.23 24.56 -15.54
N PHE A 14 2.50 25.57 -14.71
CA PHE A 14 2.28 26.97 -15.03
C PHE A 14 3.55 27.60 -15.61
N ALA A 15 3.47 28.14 -16.81
CA ALA A 15 4.61 28.80 -17.46
C ALA A 15 5.09 30.06 -16.69
N SER A 16 4.24 30.64 -15.86
CA SER A 16 4.55 31.80 -15.02
C SER A 16 5.44 31.48 -13.82
N LEU A 17 5.56 30.20 -13.44
CA LEU A 17 6.45 29.79 -12.36
C LEU A 17 7.82 29.42 -12.94
N THR A 18 8.87 29.90 -12.29
CA THR A 18 10.27 29.63 -12.69
C THR A 18 10.77 28.22 -12.38
N SER A 19 10.00 27.46 -11.58
CA SER A 19 10.35 26.10 -11.20
C SER A 19 10.02 25.10 -12.31
N ALA A 20 10.82 24.03 -12.41
CA ALA A 20 10.68 22.98 -13.40
C ALA A 20 9.32 22.24 -13.27
N PRO A 21 8.75 21.72 -14.37
CA PRO A 21 7.61 20.81 -14.33
C PRO A 21 7.87 19.63 -13.38
N GLY A 22 6.85 19.21 -12.63
CA GLY A 22 6.99 18.12 -11.64
C GLY A 22 7.67 18.50 -10.33
N SER A 23 8.16 19.73 -10.18
CA SER A 23 8.69 20.22 -8.90
C SER A 23 7.58 20.40 -7.87
N VAL A 24 7.95 20.40 -6.57
CA VAL A 24 7.01 20.59 -5.45
C VAL A 24 6.15 21.85 -5.64
N ALA A 25 6.76 22.97 -6.05
CA ALA A 25 6.07 24.22 -6.26
C ALA A 25 5.04 24.12 -7.39
N GLN A 26 5.41 23.56 -8.54
CA GLN A 26 4.51 23.38 -9.68
C GLN A 26 3.34 22.46 -9.31
N VAL A 27 3.63 21.28 -8.74
CA VAL A 27 2.60 20.31 -8.36
C VAL A 27 1.60 20.92 -7.37
N ARG A 28 2.08 21.67 -6.40
CA ARG A 28 1.23 22.33 -5.41
C ARG A 28 0.31 23.39 -6.02
N GLU A 29 0.87 24.29 -6.83
CA GLU A 29 0.10 25.37 -7.47
C GLU A 29 -0.89 24.84 -8.48
N CYS A 30 -0.48 23.88 -9.34
CA CYS A 30 -1.38 23.25 -10.30
C CYS A 30 -2.53 22.52 -9.60
N THR A 31 -2.23 21.77 -8.54
CA THR A 31 -3.27 21.07 -7.77
C THR A 31 -4.23 22.05 -7.11
N SER A 32 -3.73 23.12 -6.50
CA SER A 32 -4.58 24.14 -5.88
C SER A 32 -5.54 24.78 -6.89
N ALA A 33 -5.04 25.14 -8.07
CA ALA A 33 -5.86 25.71 -9.14
C ALA A 33 -6.92 24.72 -9.66
N LEU A 34 -6.54 23.47 -9.90
CA LEU A 34 -7.46 22.42 -10.33
C LEU A 34 -8.57 22.18 -9.30
N MET A 35 -8.22 22.15 -8.03
CA MET A 35 -9.20 22.00 -6.93
C MET A 35 -10.17 23.17 -6.84
N GLN A 36 -9.70 24.41 -7.03
CA GLN A 36 -10.58 25.57 -7.08
C GLN A 36 -11.60 25.48 -8.20
N VAL A 37 -11.15 25.10 -9.40
CA VAL A 37 -12.05 24.87 -10.55
C VAL A 37 -13.03 23.74 -10.26
N ALA A 38 -12.54 22.59 -9.76
CA ALA A 38 -13.36 21.44 -9.46
C ALA A 38 -14.46 21.78 -8.44
N LYS A 39 -14.13 22.50 -7.37
CA LYS A 39 -15.10 22.95 -6.36
C LYS A 39 -16.12 23.94 -6.92
N ARG A 40 -15.69 24.91 -7.73
CA ARG A 40 -16.58 25.90 -8.32
C ARG A 40 -17.57 25.27 -9.29
N GLU A 41 -17.10 24.32 -10.11
CA GLU A 41 -17.89 23.67 -11.15
C GLU A 41 -18.56 22.35 -10.68
N ASN A 42 -18.41 22.00 -9.39
CA ASN A 42 -18.91 20.77 -8.78
C ASN A 42 -18.47 19.52 -9.56
N ILE A 43 -17.17 19.41 -9.86
CA ILE A 43 -16.54 18.32 -10.58
C ILE A 43 -15.80 17.42 -9.58
N THR A 44 -15.99 16.11 -9.67
CA THR A 44 -15.12 15.15 -8.98
C THR A 44 -13.78 15.08 -9.71
N LEU A 45 -12.67 15.33 -8.98
CA LEU A 45 -11.33 15.36 -9.56
C LEU A 45 -10.51 14.19 -9.05
N LEU A 46 -10.03 13.35 -9.98
CA LEU A 46 -9.04 12.31 -9.72
C LEU A 46 -7.67 12.78 -10.22
N ILE A 47 -6.71 12.85 -9.29
CA ILE A 47 -5.34 13.25 -9.60
C ILE A 47 -4.43 12.03 -9.45
N VAL A 48 -3.81 11.61 -10.53
CA VAL A 48 -2.80 10.54 -10.52
C VAL A 48 -1.43 11.18 -10.29
N GLY A 49 -0.71 10.67 -9.30
CA GLY A 49 0.64 11.09 -8.98
C GLY A 49 1.58 9.87 -8.87
N HIS A 50 2.79 10.00 -9.39
CA HIS A 50 3.81 8.96 -9.30
C HIS A 50 4.73 9.19 -8.12
N VAL A 51 5.01 8.11 -7.37
CA VAL A 51 6.05 8.10 -6.33
C VAL A 51 7.38 7.74 -7.00
N THR A 52 8.35 8.63 -6.93
CA THR A 52 9.71 8.30 -7.38
C THR A 52 10.51 7.66 -6.25
N LYS A 53 11.37 6.70 -6.59
CA LYS A 53 12.22 5.98 -5.64
C LYS A 53 13.16 6.91 -4.85
N ASP A 54 13.52 8.05 -5.43
CA ASP A 54 14.53 8.95 -4.88
C ASP A 54 13.95 10.14 -4.09
N GLY A 55 12.63 10.24 -3.95
CA GLY A 55 11.98 11.31 -3.19
C GLY A 55 12.20 12.74 -3.74
N ALA A 56 12.90 12.88 -4.87
CA ALA A 56 13.31 14.17 -5.43
C ALA A 56 12.20 14.88 -6.21
N LEU A 57 11.25 14.15 -6.77
CA LEU A 57 10.03 14.73 -7.36
C LEU A 57 8.96 14.82 -6.28
N ALA A 58 8.15 15.86 -6.35
CA ALA A 58 7.05 16.11 -5.42
C ALA A 58 6.18 14.87 -5.26
N GLY A 59 6.51 14.08 -4.25
CA GLY A 59 5.81 12.86 -3.93
C GLY A 59 4.40 13.14 -3.38
N PRO A 60 3.60 12.11 -3.18
CA PRO A 60 2.21 12.20 -2.71
C PRO A 60 2.05 13.01 -1.43
N ARG A 61 3.07 13.10 -0.56
CA ARG A 61 3.03 13.86 0.69
C ARG A 61 2.66 15.33 0.51
N VAL A 62 3.04 15.95 -0.62
CA VAL A 62 2.68 17.35 -0.92
C VAL A 62 1.17 17.48 -1.19
N LEU A 63 0.57 16.48 -1.81
CA LEU A 63 -0.84 16.45 -2.18
C LEU A 63 -1.74 16.02 -1.02
N GLU A 64 -1.25 15.22 -0.10
CA GLU A 64 -2.02 14.67 1.03
C GLU A 64 -2.71 15.76 1.85
N HIS A 65 -2.09 16.93 1.99
CA HIS A 65 -2.68 18.03 2.73
C HIS A 65 -3.73 18.81 1.92
N LEU A 66 -3.67 18.75 0.61
CA LEU A 66 -4.54 19.52 -0.28
C LEU A 66 -5.82 18.77 -0.63
N VAL A 67 -5.75 17.46 -0.82
CA VAL A 67 -6.87 16.64 -1.31
C VAL A 67 -7.72 16.06 -0.16
N ASP A 68 -8.95 15.69 -0.48
CA ASP A 68 -9.89 15.12 0.50
C ASP A 68 -9.66 13.62 0.75
N THR A 69 -9.22 12.90 -0.27
CA THR A 69 -8.95 11.46 -0.21
C THR A 69 -7.61 11.14 -0.85
N VAL A 70 -6.85 10.25 -0.23
CA VAL A 70 -5.57 9.73 -0.75
C VAL A 70 -5.63 8.22 -0.81
N LEU A 71 -5.43 7.68 -1.99
CA LEU A 71 -5.39 6.25 -2.25
C LEU A 71 -3.98 5.87 -2.72
N TYR A 72 -3.37 4.88 -2.09
CA TYR A 72 -2.12 4.28 -2.54
C TYR A 72 -2.43 3.01 -3.34
N PHE A 73 -1.86 2.95 -4.53
CA PHE A 73 -1.92 1.79 -5.39
C PHE A 73 -0.55 1.12 -5.38
N GLU A 74 -0.46 0.02 -4.66
CA GLU A 74 0.79 -0.68 -4.37
C GLU A 74 0.84 -2.02 -5.10
N GLY A 75 2.03 -2.44 -5.49
CA GLY A 75 2.23 -3.76 -6.10
C GLY A 75 3.67 -4.20 -5.99
N ASP A 76 3.86 -5.49 -5.78
CA ASP A 76 5.16 -6.13 -5.86
C ASP A 76 5.50 -6.42 -7.32
N ARG A 77 6.80 -6.33 -7.67
CA ARG A 77 7.29 -6.68 -9.01
C ARG A 77 7.18 -8.18 -9.31
N PHE A 78 7.15 -9.00 -8.27
CA PHE A 78 7.13 -10.45 -8.37
C PHE A 78 5.74 -11.06 -8.14
N ALA A 79 4.77 -10.25 -7.69
CA ALA A 79 3.40 -10.69 -7.45
C ALA A 79 2.44 -10.10 -8.50
N SER A 80 1.52 -10.93 -9.00
CA SER A 80 0.44 -10.50 -9.91
C SER A 80 -0.58 -9.58 -9.23
N HIS A 81 -0.49 -9.42 -7.90
CA HIS A 81 -1.46 -8.73 -7.10
C HIS A 81 -1.16 -7.23 -6.96
N ARG A 82 -2.23 -6.46 -6.82
CA ARG A 82 -2.20 -5.03 -6.54
C ARG A 82 -3.09 -4.72 -5.34
N LEU A 83 -2.60 -3.87 -4.46
CA LEU A 83 -3.32 -3.41 -3.28
C LEU A 83 -3.72 -1.95 -3.47
N LEU A 84 -4.97 -1.64 -3.23
CA LEU A 84 -5.48 -0.28 -3.15
C LEU A 84 -5.78 0.03 -1.68
N ARG A 85 -4.99 0.93 -1.10
CA ARG A 85 -5.06 1.29 0.31
C ARG A 85 -5.48 2.74 0.49
N SER A 86 -6.46 3.00 1.34
CA SER A 86 -6.84 4.36 1.71
C SER A 86 -5.91 4.88 2.81
N MET A 87 -5.16 5.95 2.52
CA MET A 87 -4.27 6.61 3.48
C MET A 87 -4.93 7.81 4.15
N LYS A 88 -5.84 8.46 3.47
CA LYS A 88 -6.63 9.58 3.96
C LYS A 88 -8.01 9.55 3.34
N ASN A 89 -9.04 9.76 4.14
CA ASN A 89 -10.40 9.89 3.66
C ASN A 89 -11.20 10.82 4.59
N ARG A 90 -11.60 11.99 4.08
CA ARG A 90 -12.43 12.94 4.82
C ARG A 90 -13.87 12.45 5.04
N PHE A 91 -14.33 11.55 4.20
CA PHE A 91 -15.74 11.16 4.12
C PHE A 91 -16.02 9.78 4.70
N GLY A 92 -14.99 9.07 5.17
CA GLY A 92 -15.16 7.71 5.70
C GLY A 92 -13.88 7.13 6.30
N ALA A 93 -13.92 5.82 6.56
CA ALA A 93 -12.83 5.07 7.15
C ALA A 93 -11.62 4.96 6.20
N THR A 94 -10.42 4.83 6.77
CA THR A 94 -9.16 4.63 6.04
C THR A 94 -8.62 3.21 6.18
N HIS A 95 -9.38 2.31 6.82
CA HIS A 95 -8.92 0.96 7.15
C HIS A 95 -9.27 -0.09 6.08
N GLU A 96 -9.89 0.34 4.98
CA GLU A 96 -10.30 -0.57 3.91
C GLU A 96 -9.17 -0.80 2.90
N ILE A 97 -9.02 -2.06 2.47
CA ILE A 97 -8.06 -2.47 1.44
C ILE A 97 -8.81 -3.18 0.31
N GLY A 98 -8.58 -2.71 -0.91
CA GLY A 98 -8.96 -3.41 -2.13
C GLY A 98 -7.81 -4.29 -2.62
N VAL A 99 -8.08 -5.53 -2.96
CA VAL A 99 -7.10 -6.46 -3.52
C VAL A 99 -7.50 -6.80 -4.96
N PHE A 100 -6.56 -6.66 -5.88
CA PHE A 100 -6.76 -6.89 -7.29
C PHE A 100 -5.67 -7.81 -7.84
N GLU A 101 -6.03 -8.60 -8.83
CA GLU A 101 -5.12 -9.42 -9.63
C GLU A 101 -4.91 -8.78 -11.00
N MET A 102 -3.66 -8.78 -11.47
CA MET A 102 -3.30 -8.34 -12.81
C MET A 102 -3.56 -9.50 -13.78
N VAL A 103 -4.57 -9.38 -14.62
CA VAL A 103 -4.91 -10.35 -15.66
C VAL A 103 -4.72 -9.75 -17.04
N ALA A 104 -4.78 -10.57 -18.10
CA ALA A 104 -4.56 -10.11 -19.48
C ALA A 104 -5.47 -8.94 -19.90
N ASN A 105 -6.68 -8.86 -19.35
CA ASN A 105 -7.66 -7.82 -19.64
C ASN A 105 -7.64 -6.64 -18.65
N GLY A 106 -6.63 -6.54 -17.77
CA GLY A 106 -6.50 -5.47 -16.79
C GLY A 106 -6.55 -5.96 -15.35
N LEU A 107 -7.23 -5.22 -14.47
CA LEU A 107 -7.35 -5.54 -13.05
C LEU A 107 -8.67 -6.27 -12.77
N LYS A 108 -8.57 -7.38 -12.06
CA LYS A 108 -9.71 -8.16 -11.56
C LYS A 108 -9.75 -8.06 -10.04
N GLU A 109 -10.89 -7.69 -9.48
CA GLU A 109 -11.10 -7.67 -8.04
C GLU A 109 -11.05 -9.07 -7.44
N ILE A 110 -10.40 -9.20 -6.27
CA ILE A 110 -10.33 -10.41 -5.48
C ILE A 110 -11.20 -10.23 -4.25
N LEU A 111 -12.34 -10.91 -4.25
CA LEU A 111 -13.32 -10.81 -3.17
C LEU A 111 -12.84 -11.48 -1.88
N ASN A 112 -12.05 -12.54 -1.99
CA ASN A 112 -11.49 -13.26 -0.85
C ASN A 112 -9.95 -13.26 -0.87
N PRO A 113 -9.29 -12.24 -0.33
CA PRO A 113 -7.83 -12.16 -0.31
C PRO A 113 -7.15 -13.30 0.45
N SER A 114 -7.84 -13.92 1.41
CA SER A 114 -7.29 -15.05 2.18
C SER A 114 -6.88 -16.22 1.30
N GLU A 115 -7.57 -16.43 0.17
CA GLU A 115 -7.20 -17.50 -0.77
C GLU A 115 -5.85 -17.28 -1.44
N LEU A 116 -5.39 -16.05 -1.52
CA LEU A 116 -4.09 -15.70 -2.10
C LEU A 116 -2.91 -15.95 -1.15
N PHE A 117 -3.16 -15.83 0.14
CA PHE A 117 -2.14 -15.91 1.19
C PHE A 117 -2.09 -17.29 1.85
N LEU A 118 -3.00 -18.19 1.46
CA LEU A 118 -2.94 -19.61 1.81
C LEU A 118 -2.24 -20.36 0.67
N GLY A 119 -1.13 -21.03 0.98
CA GLY A 119 -0.49 -21.96 0.05
C GLY A 119 -1.45 -23.07 -0.38
N SER A 120 -1.05 -23.88 -1.34
CA SER A 120 -1.82 -25.06 -1.74
C SER A 120 -2.04 -25.96 -0.52
N ARG A 121 -3.30 -26.23 -0.19
CA ARG A 121 -3.73 -26.97 1.02
C ARG A 121 -3.17 -28.39 1.16
N ASP A 122 -2.45 -28.89 0.16
CA ASP A 122 -2.00 -30.27 0.08
C ASP A 122 -0.62 -30.51 0.73
N GLU A 123 0.07 -29.48 1.18
CA GLU A 123 1.37 -29.62 1.83
C GLU A 123 1.35 -29.06 3.26
N TYR A 124 0.96 -29.90 4.23
CA TYR A 124 1.30 -29.67 5.63
C TYR A 124 2.83 -29.80 5.79
N SER A 125 3.53 -28.72 5.57
CA SER A 125 4.96 -28.63 5.82
C SER A 125 5.21 -28.32 7.29
N SER A 126 6.11 -29.07 7.94
CA SER A 126 6.54 -28.74 9.30
C SER A 126 7.15 -27.34 9.34
N GLY A 127 6.81 -26.55 10.34
CA GLY A 127 7.22 -25.15 10.45
C GLY A 127 6.26 -24.17 9.79
N THR A 128 5.09 -24.61 9.33
CA THR A 128 4.06 -23.77 8.73
C THR A 128 2.85 -23.69 9.66
N SER A 129 2.33 -22.48 9.85
CA SER A 129 1.13 -22.23 10.66
C SER A 129 0.24 -21.20 9.99
N THR A 130 -1.06 -21.41 10.08
CA THR A 130 -2.06 -20.48 9.58
C THR A 130 -2.52 -19.55 10.70
N VAL A 131 -2.45 -18.25 10.48
CA VAL A 131 -2.87 -17.22 11.44
C VAL A 131 -3.81 -16.23 10.79
N VAL A 132 -4.55 -15.48 11.61
CA VAL A 132 -5.40 -14.39 11.16
C VAL A 132 -4.72 -13.07 11.47
N SER A 133 -4.44 -12.30 10.44
CA SER A 133 -3.97 -10.92 10.54
C SER A 133 -5.13 -9.96 10.32
N MET A 134 -5.13 -8.83 11.01
CA MET A 134 -6.10 -7.76 10.82
C MET A 134 -5.50 -6.66 9.96
N GLU A 135 -6.05 -6.47 8.76
CA GLU A 135 -5.72 -5.33 7.91
C GLU A 135 -6.89 -4.33 7.95
N GLY A 136 -6.73 -3.32 8.81
CA GLY A 136 -7.83 -2.41 9.15
C GLY A 136 -8.95 -3.12 9.90
N THR A 137 -10.14 -3.18 9.30
CA THR A 137 -11.31 -3.89 9.84
C THR A 137 -11.48 -5.29 9.24
N ARG A 138 -10.65 -5.67 8.27
CA ARG A 138 -10.78 -6.92 7.53
C ARG A 138 -9.83 -7.99 8.06
N PRO A 139 -10.34 -9.15 8.53
CA PRO A 139 -9.49 -10.29 8.84
C PRO A 139 -8.99 -10.94 7.55
N ILE A 140 -7.69 -11.18 7.47
CA ILE A 140 -7.04 -11.89 6.37
C ILE A 140 -6.32 -13.09 6.93
N VAL A 141 -6.59 -14.26 6.40
CA VAL A 141 -5.89 -15.48 6.76
C VAL A 141 -4.57 -15.51 6.00
N VAL A 142 -3.46 -15.67 6.71
CA VAL A 142 -2.11 -15.73 6.15
C VAL A 142 -1.37 -16.96 6.67
N GLU A 143 -0.42 -17.45 5.90
CA GLU A 143 0.47 -18.52 6.29
C GLU A 143 1.78 -17.93 6.80
N ILE A 144 2.22 -18.38 7.98
CA ILE A 144 3.52 -18.06 8.55
C ILE A 144 4.40 -19.28 8.47
N GLN A 145 5.60 -19.11 7.95
CA GLN A 145 6.60 -20.17 7.87
C GLN A 145 7.78 -19.84 8.78
N ALA A 146 8.23 -20.83 9.55
CA ALA A 146 9.39 -20.73 10.41
C ALA A 146 10.40 -21.82 10.06
N LEU A 147 11.66 -21.42 9.87
CA LEU A 147 12.78 -22.32 9.69
C LEU A 147 13.73 -22.18 10.87
N VAL A 148 14.00 -23.29 11.54
CA VAL A 148 14.94 -23.34 12.67
C VAL A 148 16.10 -24.25 12.29
N SER A 149 17.33 -23.77 12.49
CA SER A 149 18.55 -24.56 12.31
C SER A 149 19.48 -24.40 13.49
N PRO A 150 20.33 -25.40 13.81
CA PRO A 150 21.35 -25.26 14.83
C PRO A 150 22.28 -24.09 14.51
N ALA A 151 22.62 -23.27 15.53
CA ALA A 151 23.63 -22.24 15.39
C ALA A 151 25.02 -22.90 15.34
N SER A 152 25.67 -22.84 14.19
CA SER A 152 27.01 -23.44 14.01
C SER A 152 28.12 -22.67 14.71
N HIS A 153 27.99 -21.34 14.85
CA HIS A 153 28.96 -20.46 15.51
C HIS A 153 28.25 -19.19 16.04
N GLY A 154 28.51 -18.84 17.29
CA GLY A 154 28.05 -17.58 17.90
C GLY A 154 26.66 -17.63 18.55
N ALA A 155 26.15 -16.47 18.94
CA ALA A 155 24.83 -16.34 19.54
C ALA A 155 23.70 -16.62 18.54
N PRO A 156 22.55 -17.21 19.00
CA PRO A 156 21.40 -17.42 18.14
C PRO A 156 20.94 -16.13 17.46
N ARG A 157 20.65 -16.20 16.16
CA ARG A 157 20.15 -15.06 15.38
C ARG A 157 18.73 -15.36 14.93
N ARG A 158 17.88 -14.33 14.96
CA ARG A 158 16.52 -14.37 14.40
C ARG A 158 16.43 -13.38 13.27
N SER A 159 15.83 -13.79 12.18
CA SER A 159 15.53 -12.94 11.01
C SER A 159 14.06 -13.10 10.68
N THR A 160 13.37 -11.99 10.48
CA THR A 160 11.95 -11.99 10.11
C THR A 160 11.78 -11.27 8.79
N THR A 161 10.84 -11.74 7.97
CA THR A 161 10.44 -11.10 6.71
C THR A 161 8.91 -11.01 6.69
N GLY A 162 8.37 -9.81 6.50
CA GLY A 162 6.92 -9.57 6.47
C GLY A 162 6.23 -9.57 7.84
N ILE A 163 6.96 -9.83 8.94
CA ILE A 163 6.46 -9.79 10.31
C ILE A 163 7.33 -8.84 11.11
N ASP A 164 6.71 -8.04 11.99
CA ASP A 164 7.47 -7.21 12.92
C ASP A 164 8.28 -8.09 13.91
N GLY A 165 9.56 -7.75 14.09
CA GLY A 165 10.47 -8.54 14.90
C GLY A 165 10.07 -8.63 16.38
N SER A 166 9.39 -7.62 16.93
CA SER A 166 8.86 -7.63 18.30
C SER A 166 7.68 -8.60 18.43
N SER A 167 6.81 -8.67 17.44
CA SER A 167 5.70 -9.63 17.42
C SER A 167 6.19 -11.08 17.35
N CYS A 168 7.30 -11.35 16.64
CA CYS A 168 7.92 -12.67 16.60
C CYS A 168 8.45 -13.11 17.96
N LEU A 169 8.90 -12.19 18.80
CA LEU A 169 9.40 -12.48 20.15
C LEU A 169 8.28 -12.82 21.14
N LEU A 170 7.13 -12.17 21.04
CA LEU A 170 5.98 -12.41 21.92
C LEU A 170 5.43 -13.84 21.80
N TYR A 171 5.37 -14.37 20.56
CA TYR A 171 4.87 -15.73 20.32
C TYR A 171 5.84 -16.84 20.69
N THR A 172 7.13 -16.56 20.90
CA THR A 172 8.14 -17.57 21.27
C THR A 172 8.42 -17.64 22.77
N SER A 173 8.05 -16.62 23.56
CA SER A 173 8.24 -16.64 25.01
C SER A 173 7.14 -17.43 25.74
N ASP A 174 5.90 -17.38 25.27
CA ASP A 174 4.78 -18.11 25.90
C ASP A 174 4.84 -19.64 25.68
N ALA A 175 5.48 -20.10 24.62
CA ALA A 175 5.60 -21.53 24.32
C ALA A 175 6.75 -22.23 25.11
N ALA A 176 7.61 -21.48 25.79
CA ALA A 176 8.77 -22.03 26.51
C ALA A 176 8.53 -22.26 28.01
N ASP A 177 7.46 -21.69 28.56
CA ASP A 177 7.18 -21.76 30.03
C ASP A 177 6.21 -22.89 30.41
N ASP A 178 5.70 -23.67 29.44
CA ASP A 178 4.74 -24.77 29.70
C ASP A 178 5.36 -26.19 29.61
N TRP A 179 6.70 -26.35 29.80
CA TRP A 179 7.37 -27.68 29.91
C TRP A 179 8.34 -27.74 31.10
#